data_abccd419856dfa8c68d7a63ca00c8de7
#
_entry.id   abccd419856dfa8c68d7a63ca00c8de7
#
_cell.length_a   1.000
_cell.length_b   1.000
_cell.length_c   1.000
_cell.angle_alpha   90.00
_cell.angle_beta   90.00
_cell.angle_gamma   90.00
#
_symmetry.space_group_name_H-M   'P 1'
#
loop_
_entity.id
_entity.type
_entity.pdbx_description
1 polymer ?
#
loop_
_entity_poly.entity_id
_entity_poly.type
_entity_poly.pdbx_seq_one_letter_code
_entity_poly.pdbx_strand_id
1 'polypeptide(L)'
;KKVHKRSSFANPRILICVPTGSTPVERKAIQDSALAAGARRVQLIEEPIAAAIGAGLPISEATGSMVIDIGGGTTEIAVMSLGGVVYSNSLRVAGDAMDGAFANYMRKEYNLMIGDSTAEKIKKEIGTAIATNNNTYAVKGRDLRSGTPKEVGITEEDSVEALNPILREMINGIKDAL
;
A
#
# COMPACT_ATOMS: atom_id res chain seq x y z
N LYS A 1 -9.38 2.71 -24.25
CA LYS A 1 -10.36 3.51 -25.04
C LYS A 1 -11.03 4.58 -24.16
N LYS A 2 -11.45 4.26 -22.94
CA LYS A 2 -12.08 5.23 -22.00
C LYS A 2 -11.14 6.37 -21.60
N VAL A 3 -9.84 6.10 -21.45
CA VAL A 3 -8.86 7.06 -20.91
C VAL A 3 -8.30 7.99 -21.98
N HIS A 4 -7.95 7.47 -23.15
CA HIS A 4 -7.26 8.28 -24.18
C HIS A 4 -8.16 8.83 -25.29
N LYS A 5 -9.49 8.57 -25.23
CA LYS A 5 -10.53 9.07 -26.16
C LYS A 5 -10.19 8.93 -27.68
N ARG A 6 -9.26 8.03 -28.03
CA ARG A 6 -8.83 7.81 -29.41
C ARG A 6 -9.66 6.71 -30.07
N SER A 7 -9.65 6.69 -31.42
CA SER A 7 -10.31 5.71 -32.29
C SER A 7 -9.94 4.26 -31.92
N SER A 8 -10.83 3.32 -32.23
CA SER A 8 -10.65 1.88 -32.04
C SER A 8 -9.40 1.30 -32.71
N PHE A 9 -8.88 1.97 -33.74
CA PHE A 9 -7.69 1.57 -34.53
C PHE A 9 -6.37 2.10 -33.97
N ALA A 10 -6.40 2.91 -32.89
CA ALA A 10 -5.19 3.41 -32.27
C ALA A 10 -4.63 2.36 -31.30
N ASN A 11 -3.54 1.70 -31.71
CA ASN A 11 -2.79 0.78 -30.86
C ASN A 11 -1.76 1.58 -30.06
N PRO A 12 -1.98 1.87 -28.76
CA PRO A 12 -1.11 2.72 -27.96
C PRO A 12 0.20 2.01 -27.59
N ARG A 13 1.24 2.81 -27.34
CA ARG A 13 2.36 2.36 -26.50
C ARG A 13 1.92 2.43 -25.04
N ILE A 14 2.24 1.42 -24.26
CA ILE A 14 1.84 1.33 -22.85
C ILE A 14 3.10 1.16 -22.01
N LEU A 15 3.22 1.95 -20.95
CA LEU A 15 4.15 1.76 -19.85
C LEU A 15 3.35 1.24 -18.65
N ILE A 16 3.79 0.16 -18.03
CA ILE A 16 3.12 -0.49 -16.90
C ILE A 16 4.10 -0.57 -15.75
N CYS A 17 3.69 -0.09 -14.59
CA CYS A 17 4.44 -0.29 -13.35
C CYS A 17 4.27 -1.73 -12.86
N VAL A 18 5.35 -2.28 -12.35
CA VAL A 18 5.38 -3.63 -11.76
C VAL A 18 6.16 -3.58 -10.44
N PRO A 19 5.75 -4.36 -9.41
CA PRO A 19 6.53 -4.50 -8.21
C PRO A 19 7.95 -5.00 -8.49
N THR A 20 8.93 -4.54 -7.72
CA THR A 20 10.33 -4.94 -7.90
C THR A 20 10.52 -6.45 -7.77
N GLY A 21 9.77 -7.09 -6.85
CA GLY A 21 9.78 -8.53 -6.63
C GLY A 21 9.03 -9.38 -7.67
N SER A 22 8.52 -8.77 -8.76
CA SER A 22 7.80 -9.50 -9.80
C SER A 22 8.68 -10.52 -10.50
N THR A 23 8.22 -11.77 -10.59
CA THR A 23 8.91 -12.86 -11.28
C THR A 23 8.92 -12.63 -12.81
N PRO A 24 9.87 -13.24 -13.54
CA PRO A 24 9.88 -13.19 -15.02
C PRO A 24 8.57 -13.68 -15.66
N VAL A 25 7.91 -14.67 -15.02
CA VAL A 25 6.62 -15.21 -15.49
C VAL A 25 5.51 -14.17 -15.35
N GLU A 26 5.41 -13.51 -14.21
CA GLU A 26 4.42 -12.45 -13.96
C GLU A 26 4.65 -11.26 -14.89
N ARG A 27 5.90 -10.80 -15.05
CA ARG A 27 6.27 -9.74 -15.99
C ARG A 27 5.85 -10.10 -17.42
N LYS A 28 6.10 -11.34 -17.86
CA LYS A 28 5.70 -11.84 -19.17
C LYS A 28 4.17 -11.86 -19.31
N ALA A 29 3.45 -12.37 -18.32
CA ALA A 29 1.98 -12.43 -18.35
C ALA A 29 1.34 -11.04 -18.45
N ILE A 30 1.89 -10.04 -17.75
CA ILE A 30 1.44 -8.64 -17.81
C ILE A 30 1.65 -8.08 -19.24
N GLN A 31 2.85 -8.32 -19.84
CA GLN A 31 3.15 -7.87 -21.19
C GLN A 31 2.21 -8.50 -22.24
N ASP A 32 2.02 -9.82 -22.16
CA ASP A 32 1.18 -10.57 -23.10
C ASP A 32 -0.29 -10.15 -22.98
N SER A 33 -0.78 -9.95 -21.76
CA SER A 33 -2.15 -9.44 -21.53
C SER A 33 -2.37 -8.06 -22.13
N ALA A 34 -1.39 -7.15 -21.98
CA ALA A 34 -1.49 -5.81 -22.53
C ALA A 34 -1.40 -5.82 -24.09
N LEU A 35 -0.55 -6.66 -24.66
CA LEU A 35 -0.48 -6.86 -26.12
C LEU A 35 -1.77 -7.45 -26.67
N ALA A 36 -2.33 -8.48 -26.02
CA ALA A 36 -3.61 -9.08 -26.37
C ALA A 36 -4.78 -8.07 -26.27
N ALA A 37 -4.70 -7.12 -25.35
CA ALA A 37 -5.66 -6.02 -25.23
C ALA A 37 -5.50 -4.94 -26.33
N GLY A 38 -4.53 -5.09 -27.24
CA GLY A 38 -4.33 -4.23 -28.40
C GLY A 38 -3.25 -3.16 -28.24
N ALA A 39 -2.33 -3.32 -27.29
CA ALA A 39 -1.16 -2.46 -27.22
C ALA A 39 -0.20 -2.75 -28.40
N ARG A 40 0.37 -1.69 -28.98
CA ARG A 40 1.40 -1.83 -30.03
C ARG A 40 2.76 -2.18 -29.44
N ARG A 41 3.05 -1.64 -28.26
CA ARG A 41 4.30 -1.87 -27.52
C ARG A 41 4.02 -1.73 -26.02
N VAL A 42 4.58 -2.64 -25.25
CA VAL A 42 4.51 -2.63 -23.78
C VAL A 42 5.93 -2.51 -23.25
N GLN A 43 6.13 -1.59 -22.31
CA GLN A 43 7.34 -1.46 -21.52
C GLN A 43 6.95 -1.60 -20.05
N LEU A 44 7.79 -2.25 -19.27
CA LEU A 44 7.63 -2.37 -17.82
C LEU A 44 8.62 -1.43 -17.16
N ILE A 45 8.20 -0.82 -16.06
CA ILE A 45 9.03 -0.02 -15.15
C ILE A 45 8.75 -0.49 -13.73
N GLU A 46 9.75 -0.54 -12.89
CA GLU A 46 9.57 -0.87 -11.47
C GLU A 46 8.89 0.27 -10.73
N GLU A 47 7.94 -0.08 -9.84
CA GLU A 47 7.12 0.90 -9.12
C GLU A 47 7.97 1.95 -8.37
N PRO A 48 9.04 1.59 -7.63
CA PRO A 48 9.86 2.60 -6.95
C PRO A 48 10.56 3.57 -7.90
N ILE A 49 10.98 3.11 -9.09
CA ILE A 49 11.60 3.98 -10.10
C ILE A 49 10.57 4.97 -10.64
N ALA A 50 9.37 4.50 -10.93
CA ALA A 50 8.30 5.36 -11.39
C ALA A 50 7.91 6.41 -10.34
N ALA A 51 7.83 6.00 -9.07
CA ALA A 51 7.56 6.88 -7.93
C ALA A 51 8.66 7.93 -7.76
N ALA A 52 9.93 7.53 -7.84
CA ALA A 52 11.07 8.44 -7.74
C ALA A 52 11.07 9.50 -8.86
N ILE A 53 10.81 9.08 -10.10
CA ILE A 53 10.67 10.01 -11.24
C ILE A 53 9.51 10.97 -11.01
N GLY A 54 8.37 10.46 -10.57
CA GLY A 54 7.18 11.26 -10.29
C GLY A 54 7.39 12.28 -9.16
N ALA A 55 8.18 11.93 -8.16
CA ALA A 55 8.57 12.81 -7.06
C ALA A 55 9.73 13.78 -7.42
N GLY A 56 10.32 13.66 -8.61
CA GLY A 56 11.43 14.51 -9.05
C GLY A 56 12.74 14.23 -8.30
N LEU A 57 12.95 13.02 -7.80
CA LEU A 57 14.18 12.66 -7.11
C LEU A 57 15.38 12.60 -8.08
N PRO A 58 16.60 13.01 -7.63
CA PRO A 58 17.79 13.05 -8.47
C PRO A 58 18.42 11.65 -8.64
N ILE A 59 17.64 10.68 -9.15
CA ILE A 59 18.05 9.28 -9.23
C ILE A 59 19.24 9.03 -10.17
N SER A 60 19.53 9.95 -11.09
CA SER A 60 20.66 9.87 -12.02
C SER A 60 21.98 10.34 -11.42
N GLU A 61 21.93 10.97 -10.27
CA GLU A 61 23.13 11.47 -9.58
C GLU A 61 23.80 10.38 -8.74
N ALA A 62 25.03 10.63 -8.32
CA ALA A 62 25.79 9.73 -7.43
C ALA A 62 25.31 9.74 -5.97
N THR A 63 24.38 10.63 -5.65
CA THR A 63 23.72 10.68 -4.34
C THR A 63 22.66 9.58 -4.22
N GLY A 64 22.60 8.89 -3.07
CA GLY A 64 21.55 7.91 -2.80
C GLY A 64 20.19 8.59 -2.63
N SER A 65 19.16 8.10 -3.32
CA SER A 65 17.77 8.49 -3.11
C SER A 65 16.98 7.27 -2.65
N MET A 66 16.21 7.40 -1.56
CA MET A 66 15.35 6.33 -1.08
C MET A 66 13.89 6.65 -1.39
N VAL A 67 13.16 5.64 -1.85
CA VAL A 67 11.70 5.67 -1.99
C VAL A 67 11.10 4.57 -1.13
N ILE A 68 10.03 4.91 -0.43
CA ILE A 68 9.17 3.98 0.30
C ILE A 68 7.77 4.18 -0.26
N ASP A 69 7.31 3.20 -1.03
CA ASP A 69 5.96 3.20 -1.62
C ASP A 69 5.07 2.24 -0.83
N ILE A 70 4.04 2.78 -0.18
CA ILE A 70 3.13 2.03 0.68
C ILE A 70 1.79 1.91 -0.05
N GLY A 71 1.55 0.76 -0.66
CA GLY A 71 0.31 0.43 -1.35
C GLY A 71 -0.78 -0.15 -0.45
N GLY A 72 -1.71 -0.88 -1.06
CA GLY A 72 -2.70 -1.68 -0.34
C GLY A 72 -2.09 -2.97 0.22
N GLY A 73 -1.49 -3.79 -0.64
CA GLY A 73 -0.95 -5.11 -0.29
C GLY A 73 0.53 -5.18 0.01
N THR A 74 1.33 -4.25 -0.54
CA THR A 74 2.80 -4.25 -0.41
C THR A 74 3.38 -2.90 -0.04
N THR A 75 4.52 -2.92 0.64
CA THR A 75 5.40 -1.77 0.84
C THR A 75 6.70 -2.03 0.08
N GLU A 76 6.97 -1.22 -0.93
CA GLU A 76 8.18 -1.28 -1.74
C GLU A 76 9.20 -0.28 -1.20
N ILE A 77 10.40 -0.77 -0.89
CA ILE A 77 11.51 0.05 -0.39
C ILE A 77 12.63 -0.07 -1.42
N ALA A 78 13.11 1.05 -1.94
CA ALA A 78 14.22 1.05 -2.88
C ALA A 78 15.17 2.21 -2.65
N VAL A 79 16.47 1.92 -2.76
CA VAL A 79 17.54 2.92 -2.80
C VAL A 79 18.08 2.96 -4.22
N MET A 80 18.19 4.15 -4.77
CA MET A 80 18.61 4.40 -6.16
C MET A 80 19.80 5.35 -6.19
N SER A 81 20.72 5.09 -7.11
CA SER A 81 21.86 5.96 -7.40
C SER A 81 22.34 5.71 -8.83
N LEU A 82 22.87 6.72 -9.50
CA LEU A 82 23.41 6.64 -10.86
C LEU A 82 22.45 6.02 -11.88
N GLY A 83 21.15 6.28 -11.74
CA GLY A 83 20.11 5.78 -12.64
C GLY A 83 19.72 4.31 -12.44
N GLY A 84 20.24 3.65 -11.39
CA GLY A 84 19.96 2.25 -11.08
C GLY A 84 19.43 2.04 -9.67
N VAL A 85 18.78 0.89 -9.46
CA VAL A 85 18.37 0.42 -8.13
C VAL A 85 19.57 -0.27 -7.49
N VAL A 86 20.03 0.26 -6.34
CA VAL A 86 21.15 -0.27 -5.55
C VAL A 86 20.67 -1.29 -4.53
N TYR A 87 19.51 -1.02 -3.93
CA TYR A 87 18.84 -1.91 -2.98
C TYR A 87 17.35 -1.88 -3.23
N SER A 88 16.69 -3.01 -3.09
CA SER A 88 15.23 -3.08 -3.09
C SER A 88 14.74 -4.19 -2.20
N ASN A 89 13.62 -3.93 -1.54
CA ASN A 89 12.91 -4.90 -0.71
C ASN A 89 11.41 -4.68 -0.88
N SER A 90 10.65 -5.77 -0.91
CA SER A 90 9.18 -5.76 -1.00
C SER A 90 8.61 -6.49 0.20
N LEU A 91 7.89 -5.77 1.03
CA LEU A 91 7.20 -6.31 2.20
C LEU A 91 5.73 -6.54 1.85
N ARG A 92 5.18 -7.69 2.23
CA ARG A 92 3.74 -7.99 2.08
C ARG A 92 2.93 -7.42 3.26
N VAL A 93 3.25 -6.20 3.65
CA VAL A 93 2.64 -5.48 4.76
C VAL A 93 2.39 -4.05 4.29
N ALA A 94 1.12 -3.64 4.24
CA ALA A 94 0.70 -2.31 3.81
C ALA A 94 -0.72 -1.99 4.30
N GLY A 95 -1.48 -1.20 3.56
CA GLY A 95 -2.80 -0.72 3.94
C GLY A 95 -3.81 -1.80 4.32
N ASP A 96 -3.85 -2.92 3.62
CA ASP A 96 -4.76 -4.04 3.89
C ASP A 96 -4.41 -4.75 5.21
N ALA A 97 -3.11 -4.86 5.53
CA ALA A 97 -2.64 -5.39 6.80
C ALA A 97 -3.03 -4.46 7.97
N MET A 98 -3.02 -3.15 7.75
CA MET A 98 -3.50 -2.16 8.74
C MET A 98 -5.01 -2.32 8.98
N ASP A 99 -5.81 -2.52 7.93
CA ASP A 99 -7.25 -2.77 8.06
C ASP A 99 -7.52 -4.06 8.85
N GLY A 100 -6.78 -5.13 8.54
CA GLY A 100 -6.84 -6.38 9.28
C GLY A 100 -6.44 -6.21 10.77
N ALA A 101 -5.45 -5.37 11.06
CA ALA A 101 -5.04 -5.06 12.42
C ALA A 101 -6.17 -4.38 13.22
N PHE A 102 -6.85 -3.40 12.63
CA PHE A 102 -8.02 -2.80 13.27
C PHE A 102 -9.16 -3.80 13.47
N ALA A 103 -9.48 -4.62 12.49
CA ALA A 103 -10.52 -5.64 12.62
C ALA A 103 -10.21 -6.62 13.77
N ASN A 104 -8.96 -7.05 13.89
CA ASN A 104 -8.50 -7.92 14.96
C ASN A 104 -8.51 -7.23 16.33
N TYR A 105 -8.08 -5.96 16.39
CA TYR A 105 -8.10 -5.16 17.61
C TYR A 105 -9.52 -4.97 18.14
N MET A 106 -10.46 -4.58 17.26
CA MET A 106 -11.87 -4.43 17.62
C MET A 106 -12.49 -5.73 18.14
N ARG A 107 -12.11 -6.85 17.55
CA ARG A 107 -12.57 -8.18 18.00
C ARG A 107 -12.03 -8.51 19.39
N LYS A 108 -10.73 -8.28 19.60
CA LYS A 108 -10.03 -8.68 20.82
C LYS A 108 -10.41 -7.80 22.03
N GLU A 109 -10.32 -6.49 21.87
CA GLU A 109 -10.47 -5.55 22.98
C GLU A 109 -11.94 -5.19 23.24
N TYR A 110 -12.76 -5.08 22.19
CA TYR A 110 -14.14 -4.62 22.31
C TYR A 110 -15.21 -5.70 22.11
N ASN A 111 -14.79 -6.95 21.77
CA ASN A 111 -15.67 -8.04 21.35
C ASN A 111 -16.61 -7.60 20.20
N LEU A 112 -16.12 -6.75 19.32
CA LEU A 112 -16.90 -6.15 18.24
C LEU A 112 -16.41 -6.69 16.89
N MET A 113 -17.31 -7.30 16.12
CA MET A 113 -17.06 -7.71 14.74
C MET A 113 -17.38 -6.58 13.80
N ILE A 114 -16.41 -6.19 12.99
CA ILE A 114 -16.54 -5.18 11.94
C ILE A 114 -16.14 -5.78 10.60
N GLY A 115 -16.61 -5.21 9.49
CA GLY A 115 -16.22 -5.58 8.13
C GLY A 115 -15.06 -4.73 7.63
N ASP A 116 -14.44 -5.16 6.51
CA ASP A 116 -13.26 -4.54 5.91
C ASP A 116 -13.47 -3.05 5.60
N SER A 117 -14.64 -2.68 5.07
CA SER A 117 -14.96 -1.28 4.78
C SER A 117 -15.04 -0.40 6.03
N THR A 118 -15.38 -0.98 7.18
CA THR A 118 -15.39 -0.27 8.46
C THR A 118 -13.98 -0.13 9.00
N ALA A 119 -13.16 -1.17 8.88
CA ALA A 119 -11.75 -1.15 9.27
C ALA A 119 -10.97 -0.09 8.46
N GLU A 120 -11.19 -0.03 7.15
CA GLU A 120 -10.60 1.01 6.29
C GLU A 120 -11.04 2.42 6.69
N LYS A 121 -12.30 2.61 7.08
CA LYS A 121 -12.78 3.90 7.59
C LYS A 121 -12.08 4.28 8.89
N ILE A 122 -11.94 3.35 9.84
CA ILE A 122 -11.20 3.58 11.09
C ILE A 122 -9.78 4.06 10.77
N LYS A 123 -9.07 3.35 9.89
CA LYS A 123 -7.73 3.72 9.46
C LYS A 123 -7.67 5.15 8.91
N LYS A 124 -8.64 5.55 8.09
CA LYS A 124 -8.68 6.88 7.48
C LYS A 124 -9.05 7.99 8.44
N GLU A 125 -9.92 7.72 9.41
CA GLU A 125 -10.48 8.74 10.30
C GLU A 125 -9.62 8.96 11.56
N ILE A 126 -9.05 7.89 12.12
CA ILE A 126 -8.33 7.97 13.39
C ILE A 126 -6.96 7.24 13.36
N GLY A 127 -6.58 6.64 12.21
CA GLY A 127 -5.31 5.92 12.06
C GLY A 127 -4.13 6.85 12.30
N THR A 128 -3.31 6.54 13.32
CA THR A 128 -2.10 7.29 13.64
C THR A 128 -1.01 6.38 14.17
N ALA A 129 0.25 6.75 13.93
CA ALA A 129 1.42 6.09 14.50
C ALA A 129 1.82 6.66 15.87
N ILE A 130 1.37 7.86 16.20
CA ILE A 130 1.67 8.58 17.46
C ILE A 130 0.39 9.28 17.88
N ALA A 131 -0.10 8.96 19.08
CA ALA A 131 -1.23 9.66 19.66
C ALA A 131 -0.80 11.08 20.06
N THR A 132 -1.46 12.08 19.52
CA THR A 132 -1.17 13.49 19.76
C THR A 132 -2.36 14.25 20.33
N ASN A 133 -3.56 13.71 20.15
CA ASN A 133 -4.81 14.30 20.56
C ASN A 133 -5.71 13.26 21.23
N ASN A 134 -6.68 13.72 22.01
CA ASN A 134 -7.70 12.84 22.60
C ASN A 134 -8.92 12.67 21.67
N ASN A 135 -8.67 12.50 20.36
CA ASN A 135 -9.73 12.26 19.40
C ASN A 135 -10.37 10.90 19.65
N THR A 136 -11.68 10.83 19.46
CA THR A 136 -12.46 9.59 19.56
C THR A 136 -13.29 9.41 18.31
N TYR A 137 -13.30 8.19 17.77
CA TYR A 137 -14.09 7.81 16.60
C TYR A 137 -15.11 6.72 16.97
N ALA A 138 -16.39 6.94 16.64
CA ALA A 138 -17.46 5.99 16.92
C ALA A 138 -17.53 4.89 15.87
N VAL A 139 -17.34 3.65 16.29
CA VAL A 139 -17.33 2.46 15.45
C VAL A 139 -18.56 1.62 15.70
N LYS A 140 -19.30 1.29 14.64
CA LYS A 140 -20.45 0.40 14.67
C LYS A 140 -20.10 -0.98 14.16
N GLY A 141 -20.54 -2.00 14.88
CA GLY A 141 -20.33 -3.39 14.52
C GLY A 141 -21.33 -4.32 15.18
N ARG A 142 -21.05 -5.62 15.11
CA ARG A 142 -21.84 -6.66 15.77
C ARG A 142 -21.12 -7.11 17.04
N ASP A 143 -21.78 -7.00 18.18
CA ASP A 143 -21.28 -7.57 19.44
C ASP A 143 -21.20 -9.09 19.35
N LEU A 144 -20.01 -9.65 19.64
CA LEU A 144 -19.77 -11.08 19.51
C LEU A 144 -20.41 -11.93 20.60
N ARG A 145 -20.80 -11.31 21.75
CA ARG A 145 -21.45 -12.02 22.85
C ARG A 145 -22.96 -12.09 22.66
N SER A 146 -23.57 -10.94 22.36
CA SER A 146 -25.03 -10.83 22.22
C SER A 146 -25.53 -11.05 20.80
N GLY A 147 -24.67 -10.90 19.80
CA GLY A 147 -25.02 -10.93 18.39
C GLY A 147 -25.75 -9.68 17.87
N THR A 148 -25.97 -8.69 18.74
CA THR A 148 -26.71 -7.46 18.43
C THR A 148 -25.80 -6.37 17.90
N PRO A 149 -26.35 -5.34 17.20
CA PRO A 149 -25.60 -4.14 16.87
C PRO A 149 -25.09 -3.43 18.11
N LYS A 150 -23.83 -2.95 18.07
CA LYS A 150 -23.18 -2.21 19.14
C LYS A 150 -22.32 -1.09 18.55
N GLU A 151 -22.23 0.00 19.28
CA GLU A 151 -21.34 1.11 18.98
C GLU A 151 -20.32 1.29 20.11
N VAL A 152 -19.06 1.54 19.75
CA VAL A 152 -17.98 1.81 20.71
C VAL A 152 -17.15 3.00 20.22
N GLY A 153 -16.65 3.81 21.14
CA GLY A 153 -15.65 4.83 20.83
C GLY A 153 -14.25 4.25 20.91
N ILE A 154 -13.42 4.52 19.94
CA ILE A 154 -11.99 4.19 19.95
C ILE A 154 -11.18 5.49 19.93
N THR A 155 -9.99 5.45 20.52
CA THR A 155 -9.09 6.59 20.67
C THR A 155 -7.88 6.52 19.75
N GLU A 156 -7.07 7.57 19.72
CA GLU A 156 -5.78 7.54 19.01
C GLU A 156 -4.81 6.52 19.67
N GLU A 157 -4.87 6.31 20.98
CA GLU A 157 -4.08 5.29 21.68
C GLU A 157 -4.46 3.88 21.21
N ASP A 158 -5.75 3.59 21.06
CA ASP A 158 -6.23 2.33 20.47
C ASP A 158 -5.68 2.13 19.07
N SER A 159 -5.63 3.19 18.27
CA SER A 159 -5.07 3.15 16.91
C SER A 159 -3.57 2.84 16.92
N VAL A 160 -2.81 3.50 17.79
CA VAL A 160 -1.37 3.22 17.95
C VAL A 160 -1.14 1.77 18.36
N GLU A 161 -1.91 1.25 19.31
CA GLU A 161 -1.78 -0.13 19.77
C GLU A 161 -2.11 -1.13 18.66
N ALA A 162 -3.20 -0.90 17.92
CA ALA A 162 -3.62 -1.74 16.80
C ALA A 162 -2.57 -1.78 15.69
N LEU A 163 -2.01 -0.62 15.31
CA LEU A 163 -1.09 -0.49 14.18
C LEU A 163 0.37 -0.83 14.51
N ASN A 164 0.78 -0.79 15.78
CA ASN A 164 2.17 -0.96 16.21
C ASN A 164 2.88 -2.19 15.61
N PRO A 165 2.28 -3.41 15.56
CA PRO A 165 2.94 -4.57 14.95
C PRO A 165 3.25 -4.35 13.48
N ILE A 166 2.32 -3.77 12.74
CA ILE A 166 2.42 -3.51 11.29
C ILE A 166 3.49 -2.45 11.02
N LEU A 167 3.45 -1.34 11.75
CA LEU A 167 4.41 -0.25 11.61
C LEU A 167 5.84 -0.68 11.96
N ARG A 168 6.01 -1.54 12.99
CA ARG A 168 7.33 -2.10 13.34
C ARG A 168 7.92 -2.93 12.22
N GLU A 169 7.12 -3.74 11.54
CA GLU A 169 7.58 -4.56 10.42
C GLU A 169 8.05 -3.66 9.26
N MET A 170 7.27 -2.63 8.93
CA MET A 170 7.66 -1.64 7.92
C MET A 170 8.96 -0.91 8.30
N ILE A 171 9.06 -0.43 9.54
CA ILE A 171 10.25 0.28 10.04
C ILE A 171 11.49 -0.62 9.98
N ASN A 172 11.36 -1.90 10.31
CA ASN A 172 12.48 -2.83 10.22
C ASN A 172 12.94 -2.99 8.77
N GLY A 173 12.01 -3.17 7.82
CA GLY A 173 12.37 -3.23 6.41
C GLY A 173 13.04 -1.95 5.88
N ILE A 174 12.66 -0.78 6.41
CA ILE A 174 13.33 0.49 6.08
C ILE A 174 14.75 0.53 6.67
N LYS A 175 14.94 0.08 7.91
CA LYS A 175 16.26 0.03 8.56
C LYS A 175 17.21 -0.92 7.85
N ASP A 176 16.72 -2.01 7.29
CA ASP A 176 17.52 -2.96 6.52
C ASP A 176 18.06 -2.36 5.21
N ALA A 177 17.45 -1.25 4.75
CA ALA A 177 17.83 -0.53 3.54
C ALA A 177 18.82 0.63 3.80
N LEU A 178 19.08 0.96 5.06
CA LEU A 178 20.00 2.04 5.49
C LEU A 178 21.39 1.50 5.82
#